data_61bfbcfa4f4bb1b81c42131a536aa5e3
#
_entry.id   61bfbcfa4f4bb1b81c42131a536aa5e3
#
_cell.length_a   1.000
_cell.length_b   1.000
_cell.length_c   1.000
_cell.angle_alpha   90.00
_cell.angle_beta   90.00
_cell.angle_gamma   90.00
#
_symmetry.space_group_name_H-M   'P 1'
#
loop_
_entity.id
_entity.type
_entity.pdbx_description
1 polymer ?
#
loop_
_entity_poly.entity_id
_entity_poly.type
_entity_poly.pdbx_seq_one_letter_code
_entity_poly.pdbx_strand_id
1 'polypeptide(L)'
;MEGKQMTGKIIGLGSYLPSKVLTNDDLSKMVETNDEWITERTGIKERRISDPLTDKPSQMVVKAALKAIEDAGIDPKDIDLIVTASTTSDLMFPTLSCVIHRALDCSEECGTFDVNSACPGWIAAYNAAQGFIESGNAKLALVAGVECTSNFVNWEDRGQCILFGDGAGAAILRAEEGKPNQFIMRSSGQRMDCLHCDNARQPARIGEEGFEELTKFNMDGREVFKFAVTEVPKLIRDLSAKYDFALEDIDWFVLHQANARIIEATSKKLKVSLDKFPMNIMRTGNTSSASIPVLLKEMKDKGQLKRGMKLVFASFGGGLTWDANYIEY
;
A
#
# COMPACT_ATOMS: atom_id res chain seq x y z
N MET A 1 10.37 36.31 10.56
CA MET A 1 10.92 35.51 9.44
C MET A 1 9.97 34.35 9.26
N GLU A 2 9.14 34.36 8.22
CA GLU A 2 8.36 33.18 7.87
C GLU A 2 9.37 32.06 7.51
N GLY A 3 9.40 31.01 8.32
CA GLY A 3 10.25 29.86 8.05
C GLY A 3 9.81 29.22 6.73
N LYS A 4 10.76 28.85 5.88
CA LYS A 4 10.49 28.14 4.64
C LYS A 4 9.70 26.87 4.98
N GLN A 5 8.57 26.67 4.31
CA GLN A 5 7.79 25.44 4.45
C GLN A 5 8.55 24.27 3.83
N MET A 6 8.65 23.18 4.57
CA MET A 6 9.30 21.94 4.11
C MET A 6 8.26 20.90 3.78
N THR A 7 8.58 20.04 2.83
CA THR A 7 7.76 18.85 2.47
C THR A 7 8.68 17.71 2.09
N GLY A 8 8.22 16.48 2.27
CA GLY A 8 8.98 15.28 1.89
C GLY A 8 8.82 14.96 0.40
N LYS A 9 9.89 15.09 -0.36
CA LYS A 9 9.93 14.67 -1.77
C LYS A 9 10.43 13.25 -1.89
N ILE A 10 9.78 12.43 -2.72
CA ILE A 10 10.23 11.07 -3.00
C ILE A 10 11.51 11.15 -3.83
N ILE A 11 12.62 10.65 -3.31
CA ILE A 11 13.93 10.64 -3.97
C ILE A 11 14.39 9.24 -4.38
N GLY A 12 13.84 8.20 -3.77
CA GLY A 12 14.15 6.81 -4.07
C GLY A 12 12.93 5.92 -3.91
N LEU A 13 12.85 4.86 -4.71
CA LEU A 13 11.79 3.87 -4.71
C LEU A 13 12.38 2.47 -4.78
N GLY A 14 11.82 1.54 -4.00
CA GLY A 14 12.22 0.14 -4.02
C GLY A 14 11.01 -0.77 -3.92
N SER A 15 11.11 -1.96 -4.49
CA SER A 15 10.06 -2.96 -4.38
C SER A 15 10.63 -4.37 -4.36
N TYR A 16 9.88 -5.26 -3.75
CA TYR A 16 10.13 -6.69 -3.79
C TYR A 16 8.82 -7.44 -4.03
N LEU A 17 8.83 -8.32 -4.99
CA LEU A 17 7.76 -9.27 -5.26
C LEU A 17 8.33 -10.68 -5.16
N PRO A 18 7.65 -11.62 -4.49
CA PRO A 18 8.05 -13.01 -4.45
C PRO A 18 8.24 -13.61 -5.85
N SER A 19 9.15 -14.57 -5.98
CA SER A 19 9.43 -15.23 -7.26
C SER A 19 8.33 -16.21 -7.68
N LYS A 20 7.63 -16.82 -6.70
CA LYS A 20 6.55 -17.78 -6.96
C LYS A 20 5.36 -17.08 -7.58
N VAL A 21 5.01 -17.49 -8.79
CA VAL A 21 3.83 -17.06 -9.52
C VAL A 21 2.71 -18.06 -9.32
N LEU A 22 1.51 -17.59 -9.01
CA LEU A 22 0.27 -18.36 -9.00
C LEU A 22 -0.64 -17.79 -10.09
N THR A 23 -0.89 -18.57 -11.13
CA THR A 23 -1.72 -18.20 -12.27
C THR A 23 -3.21 -18.46 -11.99
N ASN A 24 -4.09 -17.93 -12.84
CA ASN A 24 -5.52 -18.25 -12.79
C ASN A 24 -5.77 -19.73 -13.11
N ASP A 25 -4.96 -20.34 -13.99
CA ASP A 25 -5.04 -21.79 -14.31
C ASP A 25 -4.63 -22.65 -13.11
N ASP A 26 -3.71 -22.19 -12.26
CA ASP A 26 -3.39 -22.90 -11.03
C ASP A 26 -4.54 -22.81 -10.01
N LEU A 27 -5.18 -21.64 -9.89
CA LEU A 27 -6.37 -21.48 -9.04
C LEU A 27 -7.54 -22.35 -9.50
N SER A 28 -7.71 -22.56 -10.81
CA SER A 28 -8.78 -23.43 -11.33
C SER A 28 -8.64 -24.90 -10.91
N LYS A 29 -7.45 -25.33 -10.45
CA LYS A 29 -7.21 -26.66 -9.88
C LYS A 29 -7.59 -26.73 -8.39
N MET A 30 -7.77 -25.58 -7.72
CA MET A 30 -8.03 -25.47 -6.29
C MET A 30 -9.51 -25.17 -5.98
N VAL A 31 -10.12 -24.29 -6.78
CA VAL A 31 -11.51 -23.85 -6.61
C VAL A 31 -12.23 -23.80 -7.97
N GLU A 32 -13.55 -23.82 -7.94
CA GLU A 32 -14.38 -23.74 -9.16
C GLU A 32 -14.30 -22.35 -9.79
N THR A 33 -13.34 -22.18 -10.70
CA THR A 33 -13.06 -20.92 -11.42
C THR A 33 -12.34 -21.19 -12.75
N ASN A 34 -12.06 -20.14 -13.53
CA ASN A 34 -11.22 -20.19 -14.72
C ASN A 34 -10.59 -18.81 -15.01
N ASP A 35 -9.61 -18.74 -15.93
CA ASP A 35 -8.90 -17.50 -16.29
C ASP A 35 -9.84 -16.42 -16.82
N GLU A 36 -10.79 -16.78 -17.69
CA GLU A 36 -11.74 -15.82 -18.28
C GLU A 36 -12.60 -15.16 -17.19
N TRP A 37 -13.18 -15.97 -16.28
CA TRP A 37 -14.02 -15.49 -15.19
C TRP A 37 -13.27 -14.56 -14.23
N ILE A 38 -12.02 -14.91 -13.85
CA ILE A 38 -11.20 -14.08 -12.97
C ILE A 38 -10.79 -12.78 -13.67
N THR A 39 -10.28 -12.88 -14.90
CA THR A 39 -9.79 -11.74 -15.68
C THR A 39 -10.90 -10.72 -15.94
N GLU A 40 -12.09 -11.18 -16.35
CA GLU A 40 -13.24 -10.32 -16.61
C GLU A 40 -13.70 -9.55 -15.36
N ARG A 41 -13.61 -10.17 -14.18
CA ARG A 41 -14.07 -9.58 -12.91
C ARG A 41 -13.04 -8.73 -12.20
N THR A 42 -11.77 -8.99 -12.39
CA THR A 42 -10.71 -8.39 -11.59
C THR A 42 -9.58 -7.74 -12.39
N GLY A 43 -9.39 -8.15 -13.64
CA GLY A 43 -8.24 -7.83 -14.47
C GLY A 43 -6.98 -8.63 -14.11
N ILE A 44 -7.03 -9.52 -13.10
CA ILE A 44 -5.89 -10.28 -12.60
C ILE A 44 -5.68 -11.53 -13.45
N LYS A 45 -4.44 -11.78 -13.86
CA LYS A 45 -4.01 -13.00 -14.56
C LYS A 45 -3.11 -13.88 -13.70
N GLU A 46 -2.29 -13.26 -12.89
CA GLU A 46 -1.38 -13.93 -11.96
C GLU A 46 -1.17 -13.08 -10.70
N ARG A 47 -0.67 -13.69 -9.66
CA ARG A 47 -0.24 -13.05 -8.42
C ARG A 47 1.05 -13.66 -7.91
N ARG A 48 1.72 -12.94 -7.02
CA ARG A 48 2.95 -13.40 -6.38
C ARG A 48 2.61 -13.93 -5.00
N ILE A 49 3.17 -15.07 -4.66
CA ILE A 49 2.94 -15.74 -3.39
C ILE A 49 4.26 -15.92 -2.67
N SER A 50 4.32 -15.47 -1.43
CA SER A 50 5.50 -15.56 -0.57
C SER A 50 5.87 -17.02 -0.26
N ASP A 51 7.17 -17.29 -0.20
CA ASP A 51 7.71 -18.50 0.40
C ASP A 51 7.85 -18.28 1.91
N PRO A 52 7.26 -19.12 2.78
CA PRO A 52 7.28 -18.91 4.22
C PRO A 52 8.67 -18.96 4.86
N LEU A 53 9.67 -19.46 4.16
CA LEU A 53 11.07 -19.55 4.64
C LEU A 53 11.89 -18.33 4.22
N THR A 54 11.66 -17.78 3.01
CA THR A 54 12.51 -16.76 2.39
C THR A 54 11.83 -15.42 2.14
N ASP A 55 10.51 -15.36 2.29
CA ASP A 55 9.69 -14.17 1.94
C ASP A 55 8.71 -13.81 3.07
N LYS A 56 9.15 -13.90 4.33
CA LYS A 56 8.37 -13.33 5.44
C LYS A 56 8.22 -11.82 5.26
N PRO A 57 7.16 -11.18 5.77
CA PRO A 57 6.99 -9.73 5.71
C PRO A 57 8.25 -8.95 6.14
N SER A 58 8.86 -9.36 7.26
CA SER A 58 10.12 -8.78 7.76
C SER A 58 11.30 -8.88 6.77
N GLN A 59 11.37 -9.96 5.99
CA GLN A 59 12.42 -10.16 4.97
C GLN A 59 12.12 -9.37 3.69
N MET A 60 10.85 -9.38 3.24
CA MET A 60 10.45 -8.67 2.01
C MET A 60 10.58 -7.16 2.15
N VAL A 61 10.19 -6.60 3.30
CA VAL A 61 10.26 -5.16 3.52
C VAL A 61 11.71 -4.66 3.54
N VAL A 62 12.64 -5.43 4.12
CA VAL A 62 14.08 -5.13 4.08
C VAL A 62 14.61 -5.13 2.65
N LYS A 63 14.23 -6.12 1.83
CA LYS A 63 14.63 -6.20 0.42
C LYS A 63 14.11 -4.98 -0.38
N ALA A 64 12.88 -4.51 -0.10
CA ALA A 64 12.34 -3.31 -0.72
C ALA A 64 13.06 -2.04 -0.24
N ALA A 65 13.33 -1.92 1.07
CA ALA A 65 14.03 -0.79 1.67
C ALA A 65 15.44 -0.62 1.12
N LEU A 66 16.23 -1.70 1.02
CA LEU A 66 17.58 -1.70 0.44
C LEU A 66 17.57 -1.14 -0.99
N LYS A 67 16.62 -1.57 -1.83
CA LYS A 67 16.48 -1.05 -3.20
C LYS A 67 16.09 0.42 -3.24
N ALA A 68 15.26 0.89 -2.29
CA ALA A 68 14.89 2.30 -2.21
C ALA A 68 16.08 3.19 -1.84
N ILE A 69 16.95 2.71 -0.94
CA ILE A 69 18.19 3.38 -0.54
C ILE A 69 19.18 3.44 -1.69
N GLU A 70 19.40 2.30 -2.37
CA GLU A 70 20.24 2.23 -3.56
C GLU A 70 19.77 3.21 -4.65
N ASP A 71 18.46 3.24 -4.91
CA ASP A 71 17.84 4.12 -5.90
C ASP A 71 17.91 5.60 -5.51
N ALA A 72 17.89 5.92 -4.20
CA ALA A 72 18.06 7.28 -3.67
C ALA A 72 19.54 7.73 -3.62
N GLY A 73 20.47 6.80 -3.62
CA GLY A 73 21.92 7.08 -3.49
C GLY A 73 22.28 7.71 -2.15
N ILE A 74 21.68 7.24 -1.04
CA ILE A 74 21.90 7.77 0.32
C ILE A 74 22.64 6.78 1.21
N ASP A 75 23.26 7.28 2.29
CA ASP A 75 23.73 6.44 3.39
C ASP A 75 22.54 6.10 4.31
N PRO A 76 22.31 4.84 4.66
CA PRO A 76 21.26 4.46 5.62
C PRO A 76 21.40 5.17 6.98
N LYS A 77 22.60 5.58 7.36
CA LYS A 77 22.88 6.30 8.62
C LYS A 77 22.31 7.72 8.66
N ASP A 78 21.98 8.27 7.48
CA ASP A 78 21.37 9.59 7.38
C ASP A 78 19.82 9.55 7.56
N ILE A 79 19.23 8.34 7.67
CA ILE A 79 17.78 8.20 7.85
C ILE A 79 17.41 8.56 9.28
N ASP A 80 16.51 9.54 9.43
CA ASP A 80 16.00 10.04 10.71
C ASP A 80 14.74 9.28 11.17
N LEU A 81 13.98 8.71 10.21
CA LEU A 81 12.68 8.12 10.50
C LEU A 81 12.38 6.94 9.58
N ILE A 82 11.86 5.86 10.15
CA ILE A 82 11.31 4.73 9.40
C ILE A 82 9.87 4.50 9.83
N VAL A 83 8.93 4.52 8.86
CA VAL A 83 7.52 4.21 9.08
C VAL A 83 7.08 3.09 8.15
N THR A 84 6.61 1.99 8.71
CA THR A 84 6.18 0.82 7.94
C THR A 84 4.70 0.57 8.12
N ALA A 85 4.00 0.28 7.02
CA ALA A 85 2.62 -0.17 7.03
C ALA A 85 2.54 -1.67 6.81
N SER A 86 1.80 -2.38 7.66
CA SER A 86 1.48 -3.79 7.45
C SER A 86 0.30 -4.22 8.33
N THR A 87 -0.50 -5.15 7.80
CA THR A 87 -1.49 -5.92 8.55
C THR A 87 -1.05 -7.37 8.78
N THR A 88 0.04 -7.78 8.15
CA THR A 88 0.48 -9.18 8.04
C THR A 88 1.85 -9.42 8.64
N SER A 89 2.29 -8.53 9.55
CA SER A 89 3.59 -8.68 10.22
C SER A 89 3.79 -10.08 10.79
N ASP A 90 4.94 -10.68 10.54
CA ASP A 90 5.38 -11.95 11.13
C ASP A 90 5.88 -11.78 12.58
N LEU A 91 5.93 -10.54 13.08
CA LEU A 91 6.32 -10.19 14.43
C LEU A 91 5.21 -9.37 15.10
N MET A 92 4.87 -9.71 16.35
CA MET A 92 4.01 -8.86 17.16
C MET A 92 4.81 -7.65 17.68
N PHE A 93 6.05 -7.87 18.09
CA PHE A 93 7.09 -6.92 18.42
C PHE A 93 8.45 -7.60 18.29
N PRO A 94 9.54 -6.88 17.97
CA PRO A 94 9.59 -5.47 17.61
C PRO A 94 8.84 -5.18 16.29
N THR A 95 8.65 -3.89 15.98
CA THR A 95 8.04 -3.43 14.73
C THR A 95 8.85 -3.81 13.49
N LEU A 96 8.22 -3.88 12.32
CA LEU A 96 8.93 -4.08 11.05
C LEU A 96 9.89 -2.91 10.76
N SER A 97 9.56 -1.70 11.19
CA SER A 97 10.46 -0.55 11.11
C SER A 97 11.75 -0.77 11.92
N CYS A 98 11.68 -1.38 13.11
CA CYS A 98 12.88 -1.79 13.87
C CYS A 98 13.69 -2.88 13.15
N VAL A 99 13.02 -3.80 12.45
CA VAL A 99 13.73 -4.81 11.65
C VAL A 99 14.49 -4.17 10.50
N ILE A 100 13.87 -3.20 9.81
CA ILE A 100 14.53 -2.42 8.76
C ILE A 100 15.72 -1.66 9.35
N HIS A 101 15.52 -0.93 10.45
CA HIS A 101 16.57 -0.17 11.15
C HIS A 101 17.79 -1.02 11.42
N ARG A 102 17.59 -2.20 12.02
CA ARG A 102 18.68 -3.16 12.30
C ARG A 102 19.34 -3.65 11.03
N ALA A 103 18.57 -4.00 10.01
CA ALA A 103 19.10 -4.58 8.77
C ALA A 103 19.93 -3.57 7.95
N LEU A 104 19.64 -2.29 8.10
CA LEU A 104 20.29 -1.18 7.42
C LEU A 104 21.43 -0.57 8.24
N ASP A 105 21.64 -1.00 9.48
CA ASP A 105 22.61 -0.40 10.43
C ASP A 105 22.40 1.13 10.56
N CYS A 106 21.12 1.53 10.70
CA CYS A 106 20.77 2.95 10.89
C CYS A 106 21.33 3.50 12.21
N SER A 107 21.43 4.82 12.32
CA SER A 107 21.80 5.51 13.55
C SER A 107 20.78 5.26 14.67
N GLU A 108 21.22 5.19 15.93
CA GLU A 108 20.33 5.13 17.11
C GLU A 108 19.42 6.36 17.26
N GLU A 109 19.73 7.47 16.58
CA GLU A 109 18.89 8.67 16.52
C GLU A 109 17.68 8.49 15.55
N CYS A 110 17.64 7.40 14.76
CA CYS A 110 16.56 7.13 13.82
C CYS A 110 15.30 6.62 14.55
N GLY A 111 14.22 7.39 14.49
CA GLY A 111 12.92 6.99 15.03
C GLY A 111 12.25 5.89 14.20
N THR A 112 11.57 4.94 14.86
CA THR A 112 10.89 3.83 14.16
C THR A 112 9.52 3.53 14.73
N PHE A 113 8.50 3.37 13.89
CA PHE A 113 7.19 2.85 14.28
C PHE A 113 6.43 2.26 13.09
N ASP A 114 5.46 1.41 13.38
CA ASP A 114 4.58 0.83 12.36
C ASP A 114 3.18 1.44 12.45
N VAL A 115 2.46 1.45 11.33
CA VAL A 115 1.06 1.85 11.22
C VAL A 115 0.22 0.72 10.64
N ASN A 116 -1.03 0.63 11.09
CA ASN A 116 -2.03 -0.25 10.52
C ASN A 116 -3.24 0.58 10.08
N SER A 117 -3.46 0.63 8.78
CA SER A 117 -4.64 1.23 8.15
C SER A 117 -5.12 0.35 6.98
N ALA A 118 -4.91 -0.96 7.08
CA ALA A 118 -5.19 -1.93 6.01
C ALA A 118 -4.60 -1.49 4.65
N CYS A 119 -5.33 -1.63 3.53
CA CYS A 119 -4.82 -1.26 2.20
C CYS A 119 -4.35 0.20 2.07
N PRO A 120 -4.98 1.23 2.71
CA PRO A 120 -4.45 2.58 2.77
C PRO A 120 -3.16 2.76 3.59
N GLY A 121 -2.68 1.71 4.24
CA GLY A 121 -1.57 1.78 5.21
C GLY A 121 -0.34 2.53 4.71
N TRP A 122 0.08 2.32 3.46
CA TRP A 122 1.25 3.04 2.94
C TRP A 122 1.01 4.55 2.80
N ILE A 123 -0.20 4.98 2.39
CA ILE A 123 -0.53 6.41 2.35
C ILE A 123 -0.57 6.99 3.77
N ALA A 124 -1.11 6.23 4.74
CA ALA A 124 -1.10 6.65 6.14
C ALA A 124 0.32 6.80 6.68
N ALA A 125 1.23 5.85 6.38
CA ALA A 125 2.65 5.94 6.72
C ALA A 125 3.34 7.13 6.03
N TYR A 126 3.03 7.36 4.76
CA TYR A 126 3.51 8.51 4.00
C TYR A 126 3.07 9.83 4.66
N ASN A 127 1.79 9.95 5.01
CA ASN A 127 1.26 11.16 5.68
C ASN A 127 1.88 11.37 7.07
N ALA A 128 2.12 10.31 7.82
CA ALA A 128 2.81 10.40 9.10
C ALA A 128 4.24 10.92 8.91
N ALA A 129 5.00 10.35 7.98
CA ALA A 129 6.37 10.79 7.68
C ALA A 129 6.41 12.25 7.20
N GLN A 130 5.44 12.68 6.38
CA GLN A 130 5.29 14.08 5.98
C GLN A 130 5.12 15.01 7.19
N GLY A 131 4.28 14.62 8.17
CA GLY A 131 4.08 15.40 9.39
C GLY A 131 5.36 15.58 10.20
N PHE A 132 6.22 14.54 10.29
CA PHE A 132 7.54 14.65 10.92
C PHE A 132 8.48 15.58 10.15
N ILE A 133 8.47 15.52 8.83
CA ILE A 133 9.29 16.39 7.98
C ILE A 133 8.82 17.85 8.09
N GLU A 134 7.53 18.10 7.98
CA GLU A 134 6.93 19.44 8.04
C GLU A 134 7.12 20.12 9.41
N SER A 135 7.13 19.33 10.49
CA SER A 135 7.44 19.81 11.85
C SER A 135 8.94 20.00 12.12
N GLY A 136 9.82 19.61 11.19
CA GLY A 136 11.26 19.69 11.34
C GLY A 136 11.87 18.58 12.21
N ASN A 137 11.10 17.55 12.57
CA ASN A 137 11.56 16.42 13.38
C ASN A 137 12.21 15.29 12.56
N ALA A 138 12.13 15.33 11.22
CA ALA A 138 12.87 14.47 10.31
C ALA A 138 13.27 15.23 9.05
N LYS A 139 14.39 14.86 8.46
CA LYS A 139 14.89 15.38 7.17
C LYS A 139 14.89 14.31 6.09
N LEU A 140 15.09 13.07 6.50
CA LEU A 140 15.18 11.91 5.61
C LEU A 140 14.38 10.75 6.21
N ALA A 141 13.29 10.37 5.56
CA ALA A 141 12.39 9.33 6.05
C ALA A 141 12.29 8.16 5.06
N LEU A 142 12.28 6.93 5.58
CA LEU A 142 11.92 5.73 4.83
C LEU A 142 10.48 5.36 5.15
N VAL A 143 9.65 5.21 4.10
CA VAL A 143 8.24 4.81 4.22
C VAL A 143 8.04 3.52 3.45
N ALA A 144 7.62 2.45 4.14
CA ALA A 144 7.44 1.14 3.53
C ALA A 144 6.01 0.60 3.71
N GLY A 145 5.62 -0.29 2.82
CA GLY A 145 4.40 -1.10 2.93
C GLY A 145 4.71 -2.55 2.54
N VAL A 146 4.24 -3.51 3.32
CA VAL A 146 4.47 -4.94 3.06
C VAL A 146 3.30 -5.78 3.48
N GLU A 147 2.94 -6.74 2.62
CA GLU A 147 1.86 -7.69 2.92
C GLU A 147 2.17 -9.09 2.41
N CYS A 148 1.78 -10.07 3.23
CA CYS A 148 1.64 -11.48 2.89
C CYS A 148 0.18 -11.89 3.09
N THR A 149 -0.71 -11.32 2.30
CA THR A 149 -2.16 -11.57 2.39
C THR A 149 -2.51 -13.03 2.13
N SER A 150 -1.66 -13.75 1.38
CA SER A 150 -1.79 -15.18 1.14
C SER A 150 -1.84 -16.04 2.41
N ASN A 151 -1.34 -15.50 3.55
CA ASN A 151 -1.30 -16.23 4.82
C ASN A 151 -2.65 -16.32 5.54
N PHE A 152 -3.62 -15.44 5.20
CA PHE A 152 -4.93 -15.42 5.85
C PHE A 152 -6.12 -15.45 4.88
N VAL A 153 -5.87 -15.45 3.57
CA VAL A 153 -6.90 -15.65 2.57
C VAL A 153 -7.49 -17.06 2.71
N ASN A 154 -8.82 -17.15 2.69
CA ASN A 154 -9.47 -18.43 2.58
C ASN A 154 -9.31 -18.98 1.15
N TRP A 155 -8.44 -19.98 0.98
CA TRP A 155 -8.12 -20.59 -0.31
C TRP A 155 -9.26 -21.43 -0.88
N GLU A 156 -10.29 -21.75 -0.09
CA GLU A 156 -11.51 -22.43 -0.54
C GLU A 156 -12.59 -21.46 -0.99
N ASP A 157 -12.45 -20.16 -0.70
CA ASP A 157 -13.38 -19.13 -1.13
C ASP A 157 -12.86 -18.45 -2.40
N ARG A 158 -13.45 -18.80 -3.55
CA ARG A 158 -13.12 -18.17 -4.83
C ARG A 158 -13.34 -16.66 -4.87
N GLY A 159 -14.15 -16.11 -3.96
CA GLY A 159 -14.36 -14.66 -3.85
C GLY A 159 -13.16 -13.91 -3.29
N GLN A 160 -12.29 -14.62 -2.58
CA GLN A 160 -11.11 -14.07 -1.91
C GLN A 160 -9.80 -14.51 -2.59
N CYS A 161 -9.58 -15.82 -2.78
CA CYS A 161 -8.30 -16.38 -3.22
C CYS A 161 -7.86 -15.88 -4.61
N ILE A 162 -8.80 -15.41 -5.44
CA ILE A 162 -8.51 -14.88 -6.77
C ILE A 162 -7.91 -13.48 -6.76
N LEU A 163 -8.02 -12.72 -5.65
CA LEU A 163 -7.71 -11.30 -5.62
C LEU A 163 -6.28 -11.00 -5.17
N PHE A 164 -5.85 -11.61 -4.09
CA PHE A 164 -4.69 -11.14 -3.33
C PHE A 164 -3.37 -11.72 -3.83
N GLY A 165 -2.32 -10.90 -3.69
CA GLY A 165 -0.93 -11.29 -3.86
C GLY A 165 -0.06 -10.65 -2.77
N ASP A 166 1.19 -11.09 -2.68
CA ASP A 166 2.15 -10.68 -1.68
C ASP A 166 3.20 -9.74 -2.29
N GLY A 167 3.73 -8.85 -1.47
CA GLY A 167 4.78 -7.94 -1.91
C GLY A 167 5.15 -6.87 -0.89
N ALA A 168 6.22 -6.17 -1.17
CA ALA A 168 6.69 -5.01 -0.42
C ALA A 168 7.11 -3.88 -1.34
N GLY A 169 6.89 -2.64 -0.89
CA GLY A 169 7.38 -1.45 -1.57
C GLY A 169 7.83 -0.41 -0.56
N ALA A 170 8.82 0.41 -0.93
CA ALA A 170 9.38 1.44 -0.08
C ALA A 170 9.70 2.71 -0.88
N ALA A 171 9.64 3.85 -0.19
CA ALA A 171 10.04 5.14 -0.70
C ALA A 171 10.97 5.85 0.30
N ILE A 172 11.95 6.58 -0.20
CA ILE A 172 12.76 7.52 0.59
C ILE A 172 12.21 8.93 0.34
N LEU A 173 11.88 9.63 1.42
CA LEU A 173 11.43 11.02 1.41
C LEU A 173 12.54 11.91 1.95
N ARG A 174 12.91 12.95 1.21
CA ARG A 174 13.83 14.00 1.66
C ARG A 174 13.07 15.29 1.87
N ALA A 175 13.37 15.98 2.98
CA ALA A 175 12.87 17.31 3.25
C ALA A 175 13.40 18.31 2.21
N GLU A 176 12.51 18.94 1.48
CA GLU A 176 12.80 20.00 0.49
C GLU A 176 11.81 21.16 0.68
N GLU A 177 12.17 22.37 0.21
CA GLU A 177 11.24 23.49 0.21
C GLU A 177 10.06 23.18 -0.72
N GLY A 178 8.84 23.39 -0.22
CA GLY A 178 7.64 23.10 -0.97
C GLY A 178 6.35 23.35 -0.20
N LYS A 179 5.24 23.10 -0.86
CA LYS A 179 3.92 23.17 -0.21
C LYS A 179 3.76 22.03 0.78
N PRO A 180 3.07 22.24 1.91
CA PRO A 180 2.72 21.18 2.83
C PRO A 180 1.99 20.04 2.13
N ASN A 181 2.06 18.84 2.74
CA ASN A 181 1.37 17.65 2.23
C ASN A 181 -0.14 17.91 2.08
N GLN A 182 -0.65 17.64 0.89
CA GLN A 182 -2.04 17.89 0.53
C GLN A 182 -2.80 16.59 0.48
N PHE A 183 -3.65 16.34 1.49
CA PHE A 183 -4.36 15.07 1.59
C PHE A 183 -5.76 15.20 2.23
N ILE A 184 -6.56 14.18 2.01
CA ILE A 184 -7.81 13.91 2.72
C ILE A 184 -7.79 12.45 3.19
N MET A 185 -8.08 12.24 4.46
CA MET A 185 -8.27 10.92 5.07
C MET A 185 -9.67 10.83 5.65
N ARG A 186 -10.33 9.71 5.45
CA ARG A 186 -11.69 9.44 5.94
C ARG A 186 -11.82 8.03 6.48
N SER A 187 -12.77 7.83 7.38
CA SER A 187 -13.09 6.53 7.96
C SER A 187 -14.58 6.38 8.21
N SER A 188 -15.07 5.16 8.14
CA SER A 188 -16.45 4.78 8.49
C SER A 188 -16.43 3.47 9.28
N GLY A 189 -16.34 3.56 10.60
CA GLY A 189 -16.38 2.39 11.49
C GLY A 189 -17.71 1.62 11.42
N GLN A 190 -18.80 2.27 11.00
CA GLN A 190 -20.11 1.62 10.79
C GLN A 190 -20.12 0.60 9.66
N ARG A 191 -19.08 0.59 8.82
CA ARG A 191 -18.94 -0.34 7.69
C ARG A 191 -17.87 -1.39 7.91
N MET A 192 -17.34 -1.53 9.14
CA MET A 192 -16.24 -2.44 9.44
C MET A 192 -16.56 -3.90 9.07
N ASP A 193 -17.81 -4.31 9.24
CA ASP A 193 -18.23 -5.70 9.03
C ASP A 193 -18.10 -6.17 7.57
N CYS A 194 -18.03 -5.24 6.59
CA CYS A 194 -17.93 -5.64 5.20
C CYS A 194 -16.49 -5.98 4.75
N LEU A 195 -15.47 -5.62 5.55
CA LEU A 195 -14.07 -5.95 5.27
C LEU A 195 -13.25 -5.92 6.55
N HIS A 196 -13.03 -7.07 7.16
CA HIS A 196 -12.26 -7.22 8.38
C HIS A 196 -11.52 -8.57 8.41
N CYS A 197 -10.54 -8.66 9.26
CA CYS A 197 -9.85 -9.90 9.58
C CYS A 197 -9.68 -9.95 11.09
N ASP A 198 -10.20 -11.00 11.70
CA ASP A 198 -10.07 -11.21 13.13
C ASP A 198 -8.63 -11.59 13.46
N ASN A 199 -8.12 -11.06 14.60
CA ASN A 199 -6.81 -11.48 15.07
C ASN A 199 -6.94 -12.86 15.75
N ALA A 200 -6.31 -13.86 15.17
CA ALA A 200 -6.37 -15.26 15.57
C ALA A 200 -5.90 -15.57 17.00
N ARG A 201 -5.32 -14.62 17.68
CA ARG A 201 -4.78 -14.83 19.04
C ARG A 201 -5.67 -14.23 20.10
N GLN A 202 -6.83 -14.86 20.34
CA GLN A 202 -7.41 -14.74 21.67
C GLN A 202 -6.54 -15.54 22.64
N PRO A 203 -6.04 -14.91 23.73
CA PRO A 203 -5.30 -15.65 24.72
C PRO A 203 -6.21 -16.73 25.33
N ALA A 204 -5.77 -18.00 25.26
CA ALA A 204 -6.32 -19.02 26.13
C ALA A 204 -6.22 -18.50 27.57
N ARG A 205 -7.30 -18.53 28.32
CA ARG A 205 -7.21 -18.28 29.76
C ARG A 205 -6.30 -19.33 30.35
N ILE A 206 -5.45 -18.94 31.29
CA ILE A 206 -4.53 -19.87 31.93
C ILE A 206 -5.37 -21.05 32.50
N GLY A 207 -5.13 -22.27 31.95
CA GLY A 207 -5.79 -23.51 32.36
C GLY A 207 -6.99 -23.96 31.50
N GLU A 208 -7.30 -23.28 30.37
CA GLU A 208 -8.30 -23.76 29.42
C GLU A 208 -7.60 -24.44 28.21
N GLU A 209 -8.04 -25.66 27.85
CA GLU A 209 -7.62 -26.33 26.64
C GLU A 209 -8.46 -25.80 25.46
N GLY A 210 -7.82 -25.37 24.38
CA GLY A 210 -8.45 -25.05 23.11
C GLY A 210 -8.03 -23.70 22.52
N PHE A 211 -7.12 -23.77 21.57
CA PHE A 211 -6.91 -22.67 20.61
C PHE A 211 -7.78 -22.97 19.40
N GLU A 212 -8.86 -22.24 19.18
CA GLU A 212 -9.39 -22.11 17.82
C GLU A 212 -8.54 -21.07 17.08
N GLU A 213 -7.91 -21.49 16.01
CA GLU A 213 -7.18 -20.63 15.09
C GLU A 213 -8.21 -19.85 14.27
N LEU A 214 -8.61 -18.65 14.77
CA LEU A 214 -9.67 -17.82 14.18
C LEU A 214 -9.09 -16.67 13.37
N THR A 215 -8.19 -16.95 12.42
CA THR A 215 -7.92 -15.99 11.36
C THR A 215 -9.01 -16.11 10.31
N LYS A 216 -10.10 -15.38 10.47
CA LYS A 216 -11.15 -15.30 9.45
C LYS A 216 -11.05 -13.95 8.76
N PHE A 217 -10.52 -13.96 7.55
CA PHE A 217 -10.67 -12.84 6.63
C PHE A 217 -12.11 -12.86 6.10
N ASN A 218 -12.82 -11.78 6.36
CA ASN A 218 -14.21 -11.60 5.95
C ASN A 218 -14.31 -10.43 4.97
N MET A 219 -14.93 -10.68 3.82
CA MET A 219 -15.11 -9.65 2.80
C MET A 219 -16.45 -9.81 2.08
N ASP A 220 -17.33 -8.82 2.23
CA ASP A 220 -18.43 -8.61 1.29
C ASP A 220 -17.91 -7.86 0.06
N GLY A 221 -17.42 -8.62 -0.93
CA GLY A 221 -16.83 -8.05 -2.14
C GLY A 221 -17.79 -7.15 -2.93
N ARG A 222 -19.12 -7.34 -2.80
CA ARG A 222 -20.12 -6.51 -3.46
C ARG A 222 -20.22 -5.13 -2.81
N GLU A 223 -20.33 -5.09 -1.49
CA GLU A 223 -20.41 -3.82 -0.75
C GLU A 223 -19.08 -3.06 -0.83
N VAL A 224 -17.94 -3.74 -0.73
CA VAL A 224 -16.61 -3.14 -0.91
C VAL A 224 -16.46 -2.54 -2.32
N PHE A 225 -16.86 -3.27 -3.37
CA PHE A 225 -16.81 -2.76 -4.73
C PHE A 225 -17.70 -1.52 -4.92
N LYS A 226 -18.95 -1.57 -4.46
CA LYS A 226 -19.92 -0.46 -4.52
C LYS A 226 -19.40 0.78 -3.78
N PHE A 227 -18.82 0.57 -2.62
CA PHE A 227 -18.16 1.62 -1.85
C PHE A 227 -17.01 2.25 -2.66
N ALA A 228 -16.07 1.45 -3.14
CA ALA A 228 -14.88 1.91 -3.84
C ALA A 228 -15.23 2.74 -5.09
N VAL A 229 -16.10 2.22 -5.96
CA VAL A 229 -16.48 2.95 -7.19
C VAL A 229 -17.28 4.22 -6.91
N THR A 230 -17.80 4.40 -5.70
CA THR A 230 -18.56 5.60 -5.30
C THR A 230 -17.67 6.60 -4.59
N GLU A 231 -16.94 6.17 -3.56
CA GLU A 231 -16.23 7.07 -2.65
C GLU A 231 -14.85 7.49 -3.17
N VAL A 232 -14.13 6.62 -3.91
CA VAL A 232 -12.79 6.98 -4.44
C VAL A 232 -12.86 8.15 -5.43
N PRO A 233 -13.74 8.14 -6.47
CA PRO A 233 -13.85 9.29 -7.36
C PRO A 233 -14.34 10.56 -6.66
N LYS A 234 -15.24 10.41 -5.66
CA LYS A 234 -15.70 11.54 -4.85
C LYS A 234 -14.57 12.13 -4.02
N LEU A 235 -13.77 11.28 -3.36
CA LEU A 235 -12.61 11.72 -2.57
C LEU A 235 -11.61 12.49 -3.41
N ILE A 236 -11.31 12.03 -4.63
CA ILE A 236 -10.39 12.71 -5.56
C ILE A 236 -10.94 14.10 -5.97
N ARG A 237 -12.25 14.23 -6.23
CA ARG A 237 -12.87 15.54 -6.51
C ARG A 237 -12.82 16.45 -5.28
N ASP A 238 -13.11 15.91 -4.10
CA ASP A 238 -13.05 16.68 -2.86
C ASP A 238 -11.62 17.18 -2.58
N LEU A 239 -10.60 16.34 -2.90
CA LEU A 239 -9.19 16.73 -2.82
C LEU A 239 -8.86 17.87 -3.80
N SER A 240 -9.28 17.72 -5.07
CA SER A 240 -9.13 18.76 -6.10
C SER A 240 -9.76 20.08 -5.66
N ALA A 241 -10.99 20.04 -5.17
CA ALA A 241 -11.69 21.22 -4.69
C ALA A 241 -11.04 21.86 -3.45
N LYS A 242 -10.55 21.02 -2.50
CA LYS A 242 -9.92 21.51 -1.27
C LYS A 242 -8.61 22.25 -1.52
N TYR A 243 -7.82 21.79 -2.50
CA TYR A 243 -6.47 22.29 -2.76
C TYR A 243 -6.35 23.06 -4.08
N ASP A 244 -7.48 23.32 -4.73
CA ASP A 244 -7.60 24.16 -5.94
C ASP A 244 -6.67 23.71 -7.07
N PHE A 245 -6.83 22.46 -7.53
CA PHE A 245 -6.15 21.96 -8.73
C PHE A 245 -7.13 21.32 -9.70
N ALA A 246 -6.86 21.43 -10.99
CA ALA A 246 -7.68 20.80 -12.03
C ALA A 246 -7.26 19.34 -12.23
N LEU A 247 -8.23 18.44 -12.42
CA LEU A 247 -7.96 17.01 -12.66
C LEU A 247 -7.21 16.78 -13.97
N GLU A 248 -7.40 17.66 -14.94
CA GLU A 248 -6.75 17.63 -16.25
C GLU A 248 -5.24 17.86 -16.15
N ASP A 249 -4.80 18.63 -15.13
CA ASP A 249 -3.39 18.97 -14.86
C ASP A 249 -2.62 17.81 -14.20
N ILE A 250 -3.30 16.78 -13.76
CA ILE A 250 -2.66 15.60 -13.13
C ILE A 250 -2.03 14.74 -14.21
N ASP A 251 -0.75 14.43 -14.03
CA ASP A 251 -0.04 13.52 -14.93
C ASP A 251 -0.46 12.06 -14.71
N TRP A 252 -0.51 11.62 -13.44
CA TRP A 252 -0.87 10.26 -13.09
C TRP A 252 -1.77 10.16 -11.86
N PHE A 253 -2.78 9.29 -11.95
CA PHE A 253 -3.61 8.84 -10.84
C PHE A 253 -3.14 7.45 -10.41
N VAL A 254 -2.30 7.38 -9.39
CA VAL A 254 -1.71 6.13 -8.89
C VAL A 254 -2.61 5.58 -7.78
N LEU A 255 -3.56 4.73 -8.17
CA LEU A 255 -4.55 4.18 -7.26
C LEU A 255 -4.09 2.85 -6.66
N HIS A 256 -4.60 2.52 -5.48
CA HIS A 256 -4.52 1.19 -4.93
C HIS A 256 -5.00 0.13 -5.94
N GLN A 257 -4.21 -0.91 -6.13
CA GLN A 257 -4.43 -1.97 -7.11
C GLN A 257 -5.34 -3.08 -6.54
N ALA A 258 -6.58 -2.72 -6.19
CA ALA A 258 -7.54 -3.68 -5.63
C ALA A 258 -8.27 -4.51 -6.71
N ASN A 259 -8.64 -3.85 -7.80
CA ASN A 259 -9.40 -4.43 -8.91
C ASN A 259 -9.35 -3.46 -10.11
N ALA A 260 -9.02 -3.95 -11.31
CA ALA A 260 -8.94 -3.10 -12.51
C ALA A 260 -10.26 -2.36 -12.80
N ARG A 261 -11.41 -3.01 -12.59
CA ARG A 261 -12.74 -2.41 -12.80
C ARG A 261 -13.02 -1.21 -11.89
N ILE A 262 -12.42 -1.15 -10.69
CA ILE A 262 -12.54 0.01 -9.79
C ILE A 262 -11.77 1.18 -10.39
N ILE A 263 -10.57 0.94 -10.92
CA ILE A 263 -9.74 1.95 -11.56
C ILE A 263 -10.43 2.50 -12.81
N GLU A 264 -10.94 1.62 -13.67
CA GLU A 264 -11.71 1.98 -14.87
C GLU A 264 -12.98 2.81 -14.53
N ALA A 265 -13.74 2.37 -13.51
CA ALA A 265 -14.92 3.11 -13.05
C ALA A 265 -14.54 4.48 -12.48
N THR A 266 -13.39 4.59 -11.80
CA THR A 266 -12.88 5.87 -11.28
C THR A 266 -12.50 6.81 -12.42
N SER A 267 -11.73 6.36 -13.41
CA SER A 267 -11.40 7.12 -14.62
C SER A 267 -12.67 7.65 -15.32
N LYS A 268 -13.64 6.76 -15.58
CA LYS A 268 -14.91 7.12 -16.21
C LYS A 268 -15.68 8.17 -15.40
N LYS A 269 -15.78 8.01 -14.08
CA LYS A 269 -16.51 8.96 -13.22
C LYS A 269 -15.82 10.30 -13.10
N LEU A 270 -14.48 10.32 -13.09
CA LEU A 270 -13.69 11.56 -13.10
C LEU A 270 -13.68 12.24 -14.46
N LYS A 271 -14.07 11.53 -15.54
CA LYS A 271 -13.97 11.95 -16.95
C LYS A 271 -12.50 12.22 -17.36
N VAL A 272 -11.58 11.46 -16.82
CA VAL A 272 -10.14 11.49 -17.14
C VAL A 272 -9.78 10.25 -17.94
N SER A 273 -8.91 10.37 -18.95
CA SER A 273 -8.48 9.22 -19.77
C SER A 273 -7.87 8.11 -18.91
N LEU A 274 -8.22 6.85 -19.20
CA LEU A 274 -7.68 5.68 -18.50
C LEU A 274 -6.15 5.57 -18.63
N ASP A 275 -5.57 6.14 -19.67
CA ASP A 275 -4.12 6.18 -19.89
C ASP A 275 -3.36 6.90 -18.75
N LYS A 276 -4.04 7.78 -18.00
CA LYS A 276 -3.48 8.44 -16.81
C LYS A 276 -3.58 7.59 -15.53
N PHE A 277 -4.10 6.37 -15.61
CA PHE A 277 -4.27 5.43 -14.50
C PHE A 277 -3.38 4.19 -14.69
N PRO A 278 -2.12 4.23 -14.26
CA PRO A 278 -1.23 3.09 -14.41
C PRO A 278 -1.74 1.89 -13.61
N MET A 279 -1.56 0.70 -14.17
CA MET A 279 -1.97 -0.55 -13.56
C MET A 279 -0.89 -1.62 -13.71
N ASN A 280 -0.66 -2.38 -12.65
CA ASN A 280 0.15 -3.60 -12.66
C ASN A 280 -0.58 -4.81 -12.03
N ILE A 281 -1.81 -4.60 -11.60
CA ILE A 281 -2.63 -5.60 -10.91
C ILE A 281 -2.75 -6.93 -11.67
N MET A 282 -2.70 -6.89 -13.02
CA MET A 282 -2.77 -8.10 -13.84
C MET A 282 -1.65 -9.11 -13.53
N ARG A 283 -0.51 -8.66 -12.96
CA ARG A 283 0.67 -9.46 -12.66
C ARG A 283 0.99 -9.58 -11.18
N THR A 284 0.43 -8.70 -10.37
CA THR A 284 0.73 -8.64 -8.93
C THR A 284 -0.42 -9.13 -8.07
N GLY A 285 -1.64 -9.11 -8.60
CA GLY A 285 -2.84 -9.16 -7.78
C GLY A 285 -2.93 -7.92 -6.86
N ASN A 286 -3.80 -8.01 -5.88
CA ASN A 286 -3.94 -6.99 -4.84
C ASN A 286 -2.90 -7.24 -3.74
N THR A 287 -1.85 -6.41 -3.69
CA THR A 287 -0.81 -6.46 -2.66
C THR A 287 -1.08 -5.51 -1.48
N SER A 288 -2.35 -5.16 -1.24
CA SER A 288 -2.80 -4.33 -0.11
C SER A 288 -1.97 -3.03 0.04
N SER A 289 -1.37 -2.77 1.21
CA SER A 289 -0.57 -1.56 1.48
C SER A 289 0.66 -1.42 0.59
N ALA A 290 1.21 -2.50 0.05
CA ALA A 290 2.37 -2.47 -0.84
C ALA A 290 2.02 -2.01 -2.27
N SER A 291 0.75 -1.98 -2.67
CA SER A 291 0.35 -1.82 -4.08
C SER A 291 0.82 -0.51 -4.72
N ILE A 292 0.66 0.61 -4.04
CA ILE A 292 1.08 1.94 -4.54
C ILE A 292 2.60 2.03 -4.67
N PRO A 293 3.41 1.76 -3.64
CA PRO A 293 4.87 1.88 -3.78
C PRO A 293 5.47 0.88 -4.76
N VAL A 294 4.90 -0.33 -4.90
CA VAL A 294 5.30 -1.30 -5.94
C VAL A 294 5.02 -0.75 -7.34
N LEU A 295 3.85 -0.16 -7.55
CA LEU A 295 3.49 0.46 -8.83
C LEU A 295 4.37 1.66 -9.14
N LEU A 296 4.65 2.54 -8.17
CA LEU A 296 5.53 3.69 -8.33
C LEU A 296 6.96 3.27 -8.75
N LYS A 297 7.51 2.22 -8.12
CA LYS A 297 8.82 1.68 -8.52
C LYS A 297 8.81 1.18 -9.95
N GLU A 298 7.79 0.44 -10.34
CA GLU A 298 7.64 -0.04 -11.72
C GLU A 298 7.51 1.11 -12.72
N MET A 299 6.74 2.15 -12.41
CA MET A 299 6.62 3.36 -13.24
C MET A 299 7.96 4.08 -13.39
N LYS A 300 8.74 4.17 -12.30
CA LYS A 300 10.08 4.75 -12.35
C LYS A 300 11.01 3.95 -13.27
N ASP A 301 11.03 2.63 -13.13
CA ASP A 301 11.86 1.74 -13.95
C ASP A 301 11.51 1.81 -15.44
N LYS A 302 10.25 2.09 -15.77
CA LYS A 302 9.76 2.34 -17.13
C LYS A 302 10.00 3.77 -17.62
N GLY A 303 10.60 4.65 -16.81
CA GLY A 303 10.83 6.06 -17.15
C GLY A 303 9.55 6.90 -17.24
N GLN A 304 8.45 6.44 -16.64
CA GLN A 304 7.16 7.13 -16.63
C GLN A 304 7.08 8.23 -15.56
N LEU A 305 7.92 8.17 -14.53
CA LEU A 305 7.99 9.21 -13.49
C LEU A 305 9.13 10.19 -13.78
N LYS A 306 8.80 11.48 -13.80
CA LYS A 306 9.76 12.58 -13.98
C LYS A 306 9.55 13.62 -12.90
N ARG A 307 10.63 14.27 -12.45
CA ARG A 307 10.55 15.37 -11.48
C ARG A 307 9.62 16.47 -11.94
N GLY A 308 8.83 16.99 -11.01
CA GLY A 308 7.82 18.01 -11.24
C GLY A 308 6.47 17.49 -11.74
N MET A 309 6.32 16.18 -11.98
CA MET A 309 5.02 15.59 -12.32
C MET A 309 4.06 15.67 -11.14
N LYS A 310 2.81 15.99 -11.44
CA LYS A 310 1.69 16.05 -10.49
C LYS A 310 1.00 14.70 -10.40
N LEU A 311 0.98 14.12 -9.22
CA LEU A 311 0.39 12.80 -8.98
C LEU A 311 -0.75 12.91 -7.98
N VAL A 312 -1.79 12.09 -8.18
CA VAL A 312 -2.81 11.81 -7.17
C VAL A 312 -2.69 10.36 -6.74
N PHE A 313 -2.43 10.14 -5.45
CA PHE A 313 -2.57 8.83 -4.84
C PHE A 313 -3.98 8.70 -4.28
N ALA A 314 -4.58 7.51 -4.37
CA ALA A 314 -5.80 7.21 -3.65
C ALA A 314 -5.88 5.72 -3.30
N SER A 315 -6.34 5.45 -2.09
CA SER A 315 -6.51 4.09 -1.57
C SER A 315 -7.77 3.97 -0.74
N PHE A 316 -8.22 2.74 -0.54
CA PHE A 316 -9.32 2.39 0.35
C PHE A 316 -9.11 0.96 0.87
N GLY A 317 -9.67 0.65 2.02
CA GLY A 317 -9.52 -0.67 2.62
C GLY A 317 -10.34 -0.89 3.87
N GLY A 318 -9.98 -1.95 4.60
CA GLY A 318 -10.63 -2.31 5.87
C GLY A 318 -10.74 -1.14 6.82
N GLY A 319 -11.90 -1.11 7.56
CA GLY A 319 -12.22 -0.03 8.48
C GLY A 319 -13.68 0.47 8.35
N LEU A 320 -14.32 0.89 7.24
CA LEU A 320 -13.58 1.24 6.03
C LEU A 320 -12.79 2.53 6.22
N THR A 321 -11.59 2.55 5.66
CA THR A 321 -10.77 3.76 5.58
C THR A 321 -10.48 4.07 4.11
N TRP A 322 -10.38 5.36 3.75
CA TRP A 322 -9.98 5.78 2.42
C TRP A 322 -9.30 7.13 2.47
N ASP A 323 -8.26 7.28 1.68
CA ASP A 323 -7.43 8.46 1.64
C ASP A 323 -6.95 8.78 0.22
N ALA A 324 -6.64 10.05 0.01
CA ALA A 324 -6.02 10.54 -1.21
C ALA A 324 -5.05 11.67 -0.91
N ASN A 325 -3.96 11.71 -1.68
CA ASN A 325 -2.94 12.75 -1.65
C ASN A 325 -2.77 13.35 -3.04
N TYR A 326 -2.50 14.66 -3.08
CA TYR A 326 -1.92 15.33 -4.22
C TYR A 326 -0.45 15.63 -3.92
N ILE A 327 0.44 15.19 -4.79
CA ILE A 327 1.88 15.39 -4.64
C ILE A 327 2.51 15.88 -5.94
N GLU A 328 3.62 16.57 -5.80
CA GLU A 328 4.56 16.85 -6.90
C GLU A 328 5.79 15.95 -6.72
N TYR A 329 6.02 15.08 -7.71
CA TYR A 329 7.09 14.07 -7.69
C TYR A 329 8.48 14.68 -7.86
#